data_1555eb302397bc6a4f4740272030c991
#
_entry.id   1555eb302397bc6a4f4740272030c991
#
_cell.length_a   1.000
_cell.length_b   1.000
_cell.length_c   1.000
_cell.angle_alpha   90.00
_cell.angle_beta   90.00
_cell.angle_gamma   90.00
#
_symmetry.space_group_name_H-M   'P 1'
#
loop_
_entity.id
_entity.type
_entity.pdbx_description
1 polymer ?
#
loop_
_entity_poly.entity_id
_entity_poly.type
_entity_poly.pdbx_seq_one_letter_code
_entity_poly.pdbx_strand_id
1 'polypeptide(L)'
;MDKLILVEWVDAMDQENGWVTQEKAKKADVMTVTSVGFLFNENENIVTIIGDKDKNPNEDSEVGRVTTIPKGCIKNIKVLCVDCNCNNQ
;
A
#
# COMPACT_ATOMS: atom_id res chain seq x y z
N MET A 1 6.12 14.19 -10.69
CA MET A 1 6.53 12.94 -11.32
C MET A 1 5.93 11.79 -10.61
N ASP A 2 5.50 10.85 -11.40
CA ASP A 2 4.77 9.72 -10.84
C ASP A 2 5.74 8.60 -10.52
N LYS A 3 5.94 8.37 -9.24
CA LYS A 3 6.74 7.24 -8.80
C LYS A 3 5.84 6.04 -8.62
N LEU A 4 6.27 4.92 -9.15
CA LEU A 4 5.63 3.64 -8.87
C LEU A 4 6.39 3.01 -7.72
N ILE A 5 5.67 2.67 -6.65
CA ILE A 5 6.32 2.12 -5.46
C ILE A 5 5.66 0.81 -5.03
N LEU A 6 6.45 0.02 -4.34
CA LEU A 6 5.99 -1.20 -3.67
C LEU A 6 6.08 -0.94 -2.18
N VAL A 7 4.99 -1.19 -1.47
CA VAL A 7 4.93 -0.98 -0.04
C VAL A 7 4.66 -2.31 0.66
N GLU A 8 5.53 -2.67 1.59
CA GLU A 8 5.29 -3.82 2.46
C GLU A 8 4.81 -3.28 3.79
N TRP A 9 3.64 -3.70 4.22
CA TRP A 9 3.04 -3.15 5.41
C TRP A 9 2.26 -4.19 6.18
N VAL A 10 1.92 -3.85 7.42
CA VAL A 10 1.27 -4.77 8.34
C VAL A 10 -0.15 -4.32 8.55
N ASP A 11 -1.09 -5.24 8.32
CA ASP A 11 -2.50 -4.95 8.45
C ASP A 11 -3.10 -5.76 9.58
N ALA A 12 -4.14 -5.23 10.19
CA ALA A 12 -4.85 -5.93 11.25
C ALA A 12 -5.65 -7.08 10.63
N MET A 13 -5.83 -8.11 11.43
CA MET A 13 -6.63 -9.26 11.02
C MET A 13 -7.82 -9.40 11.95
N ASP A 14 -9.00 -9.55 11.36
CA ASP A 14 -10.21 -9.81 12.12
C ASP A 14 -10.60 -11.26 11.97
N GLN A 15 -11.18 -11.83 13.03
CA GLN A 15 -11.70 -13.19 12.98
C GLN A 15 -13.08 -13.14 12.33
N GLU A 16 -13.31 -14.03 11.37
CA GLU A 16 -14.54 -14.01 10.60
C GLU A 16 -15.78 -14.21 11.44
N ASN A 17 -15.71 -15.05 12.44
CA ASN A 17 -16.90 -15.41 13.21
C ASN A 17 -17.17 -14.53 14.41
N GLY A 18 -16.33 -13.58 14.68
CA GLY A 18 -16.50 -12.69 15.81
C GLY A 18 -16.13 -13.26 17.16
N TRP A 19 -16.39 -14.54 17.37
CA TRP A 19 -16.08 -15.21 18.65
C TRP A 19 -15.19 -16.41 18.39
N VAL A 20 -14.09 -16.50 19.12
CA VAL A 20 -13.15 -17.63 19.03
C VAL A 20 -12.71 -17.99 20.43
N THR A 21 -12.09 -19.17 20.57
CA THR A 21 -11.55 -19.58 21.86
C THR A 21 -10.40 -18.68 22.24
N GLN A 22 -10.13 -18.60 23.55
CA GLN A 22 -9.00 -17.81 24.04
C GLN A 22 -7.69 -18.32 23.47
N GLU A 23 -7.55 -19.64 23.35
CA GLU A 23 -6.35 -20.23 22.79
C GLU A 23 -6.12 -19.77 21.35
N LYS A 24 -7.17 -19.78 20.56
CA LYS A 24 -7.08 -19.36 19.17
C LYS A 24 -6.76 -17.87 19.06
N ALA A 25 -7.35 -17.08 19.95
CA ALA A 25 -7.09 -15.64 19.95
C ALA A 25 -5.65 -15.35 20.31
N LYS A 26 -5.03 -16.14 21.19
CA LYS A 26 -3.63 -15.93 21.56
C LYS A 26 -2.67 -16.22 20.43
N LYS A 27 -3.09 -17.02 19.46
CA LYS A 27 -2.26 -17.38 18.31
C LYS A 27 -2.50 -16.45 17.11
N ALA A 28 -3.47 -15.56 17.24
CA ALA A 28 -3.79 -14.63 16.16
C ALA A 28 -2.61 -13.69 15.90
N ASP A 29 -2.45 -13.33 14.66
CA ASP A 29 -1.34 -12.48 14.25
C ASP A 29 -1.83 -11.51 13.19
N VAL A 30 -0.96 -10.60 12.80
CA VAL A 30 -1.25 -9.61 11.78
C VAL A 30 -0.90 -10.18 10.41
N MET A 31 -1.41 -9.51 9.37
CA MET A 31 -1.10 -9.90 8.00
C MET A 31 -0.07 -8.93 7.44
N THR A 32 0.95 -9.47 6.78
CA THR A 32 1.88 -8.65 6.03
C THR A 32 1.38 -8.55 4.60
N VAL A 33 1.23 -7.34 4.10
CA VAL A 33 0.64 -7.08 2.80
C VAL A 33 1.66 -6.41 1.92
N THR A 34 1.67 -6.76 0.65
CA THR A 34 2.48 -6.08 -0.36
C THR A 34 1.53 -5.36 -1.32
N SER A 35 1.69 -4.05 -1.43
CA SER A 35 0.86 -3.25 -2.31
C SER A 35 1.75 -2.47 -3.28
N VAL A 36 1.27 -2.31 -4.49
CA VAL A 36 2.00 -1.58 -5.53
C VAL A 36 1.09 -0.51 -6.09
N GLY A 37 1.62 0.67 -6.28
CA GLY A 37 0.85 1.74 -6.89
C GLY A 37 1.70 2.98 -7.09
N PHE A 38 1.09 3.98 -7.70
CA PHE A 38 1.74 5.27 -7.86
C PHE A 38 1.67 6.02 -6.54
N LEU A 39 2.77 6.61 -6.14
CA LEU A 39 2.79 7.45 -4.95
C LEU A 39 1.99 8.70 -5.24
N PHE A 40 0.88 8.87 -4.52
CA PHE A 40 -0.03 9.98 -4.77
C PHE A 40 0.12 11.07 -3.73
N ASN A 41 0.25 10.68 -2.47
CA ASN A 41 0.38 11.65 -1.39
C ASN A 41 1.18 11.03 -0.26
N GLU A 42 1.92 11.85 0.43
CA GLU A 42 2.73 11.41 1.57
C GLU A 42 2.90 12.58 2.52
N ASN A 43 2.72 12.31 3.79
CA ASN A 43 3.06 13.27 4.83
C ASN A 43 3.71 12.50 5.97
N GLU A 44 3.89 13.13 7.11
CA GLU A 44 4.60 12.47 8.21
C GLU A 44 3.83 11.30 8.80
N ASN A 45 2.55 11.18 8.51
CA ASN A 45 1.70 10.15 9.11
C ASN A 45 1.27 9.05 8.17
N ILE A 46 1.15 9.33 6.88
CA ILE A 46 0.55 8.40 5.93
C ILE A 46 1.29 8.39 4.60
N VAL A 47 1.07 7.30 3.86
CA VAL A 47 1.42 7.19 2.45
C VAL A 47 0.17 6.77 1.70
N THR A 48 -0.18 7.49 0.64
CA THR A 48 -1.31 7.13 -0.21
C THR A 48 -0.81 6.71 -1.58
N ILE A 49 -1.24 5.54 -2.01
CA ILE A 49 -0.93 5.07 -3.36
C ILE A 49 -2.22 4.89 -4.13
N ILE A 50 -2.12 4.99 -5.45
CA ILE A 50 -3.25 4.79 -6.34
C ILE A 50 -2.86 3.82 -7.44
N GLY A 51 -3.85 3.06 -7.91
CA GLY A 51 -3.60 2.10 -8.97
C GLY A 51 -3.93 2.62 -10.35
N ASP A 52 -4.83 3.57 -10.42
CA ASP A 52 -5.32 4.07 -11.70
C ASP A 52 -5.38 5.59 -11.70
N LYS A 53 -4.95 6.17 -12.79
CA LYS A 53 -5.02 7.61 -12.97
C LYS A 53 -5.18 7.92 -14.45
N ASP A 54 -5.69 9.11 -14.73
CA ASP A 54 -5.79 9.59 -16.09
C ASP A 54 -4.38 9.84 -16.63
N LYS A 55 -4.13 9.41 -17.86
CA LYS A 55 -2.83 9.62 -18.47
C LYS A 55 -2.53 11.10 -18.65
N ASN A 56 -3.56 11.88 -18.95
CA ASN A 56 -3.42 13.33 -19.12
C ASN A 56 -4.31 14.05 -18.12
N PRO A 57 -3.92 14.07 -16.84
CA PRO A 57 -4.81 14.56 -15.79
C PRO A 57 -4.99 16.07 -15.85
N ASN A 58 -6.15 16.48 -15.40
CA ASN A 58 -6.43 17.88 -15.11
C ASN A 58 -7.04 17.93 -13.71
N GLU A 59 -7.41 19.11 -13.25
CA GLU A 59 -7.85 19.27 -11.86
C GLU A 59 -9.14 18.51 -11.55
N ASP A 60 -9.91 18.17 -12.58
CA ASP A 60 -11.15 17.43 -12.37
C ASP A 60 -11.01 15.94 -12.53
N SER A 61 -9.81 15.46 -12.84
CA SER A 61 -9.58 14.02 -13.05
C SER A 61 -9.69 13.25 -11.75
N GLU A 62 -10.30 12.07 -11.83
CA GLU A 62 -10.40 11.19 -10.69
C GLU A 62 -9.26 10.18 -10.71
N VAL A 63 -9.04 9.55 -9.57
CA VAL A 63 -8.05 8.49 -9.43
C VAL A 63 -8.74 7.27 -8.84
N GLY A 64 -8.18 6.10 -9.10
CA GLY A 64 -8.80 4.85 -8.68
C GLY A 64 -7.90 3.98 -7.85
N ARG A 65 -8.52 3.05 -7.15
CA ARG A 65 -7.84 2.09 -6.27
C ARG A 65 -6.90 2.80 -5.30
N VAL A 66 -7.50 3.66 -4.50
CA VAL A 66 -6.77 4.48 -3.54
C VAL A 66 -6.57 3.68 -2.25
N THR A 67 -5.33 3.59 -1.81
CA THR A 67 -4.99 2.94 -0.54
C THR A 67 -4.14 3.91 0.27
N THR A 68 -4.59 4.19 1.49
CA THR A 68 -3.85 5.06 2.40
C THR A 68 -3.37 4.24 3.57
N ILE A 69 -2.06 4.25 3.80
CA ILE A 69 -1.40 3.38 4.77
C ILE A 69 -0.73 4.23 5.83
N PRO A 70 -1.02 3.99 7.11
CA PRO A 70 -0.30 4.70 8.18
C PRO A 70 1.18 4.34 8.13
N LYS A 71 2.03 5.33 8.26
CA LYS A 71 3.48 5.08 8.22
C LYS A 71 3.94 4.15 9.32
N GLY A 72 3.25 4.16 10.45
CA GLY A 72 3.58 3.24 11.54
C GLY A 72 3.38 1.77 11.19
N CYS A 73 2.61 1.48 10.15
CA CYS A 73 2.36 0.11 9.72
C CYS A 73 3.28 -0.33 8.58
N ILE A 74 4.10 0.56 8.08
CA ILE A 74 4.92 0.27 6.90
C ILE A 74 6.25 -0.34 7.35
N LYS A 75 6.61 -1.46 6.73
CA LYS A 75 7.86 -2.12 6.99
C LYS A 75 8.94 -1.72 5.99
N ASN A 76 8.55 -1.50 4.74
CA ASN A 76 9.51 -1.20 3.70
C ASN A 76 8.82 -0.57 2.50
N ILE A 77 9.52 0.34 1.84
CA ILE A 77 9.05 0.95 0.59
C ILE A 77 10.18 0.87 -0.41
N LYS A 78 9.86 0.41 -1.61
CA LYS A 78 10.83 0.36 -2.72
C LYS A 78 10.27 1.13 -3.90
N VAL A 79 11.11 1.94 -4.52
CA VAL A 79 10.74 2.60 -5.77
C VAL A 79 10.96 1.59 -6.89
N LEU A 80 9.94 1.39 -7.71
CA LEU A 80 10.00 0.45 -8.80
C LEU A 80 10.39 1.16 -10.09
N CYS A 81 11.18 0.48 -10.87
CA CYS A 81 11.62 1.00 -12.14
C CYS A 81 10.68 0.51 -13.23
N VAL A 82 10.07 1.45 -13.95
CA VAL A 82 9.16 1.08 -15.04
C VAL A 82 9.81 1.21 -16.40
N ASP A 83 11.03 1.72 -16.42
CA ASP A 83 11.79 1.86 -17.65
C ASP A 83 12.80 0.73 -17.70
N CYS A 84 12.73 -0.09 -18.73
CA CYS A 84 13.57 -1.27 -18.79
C CYS A 84 15.06 -0.96 -18.83
N ASN A 85 15.44 0.27 -19.14
CA ASN A 85 16.84 0.63 -19.10
C ASN A 85 17.41 0.59 -17.69
N CYS A 86 16.58 0.65 -16.70
CA CYS A 86 17.05 0.69 -15.33
C CYS A 86 17.67 -0.59 -14.87
N ASN A 87 17.30 -1.70 -15.48
CA ASN A 87 17.79 -2.95 -14.99
C ASN A 87 18.65 -3.66 -15.95
N ASN A 88 19.25 -2.97 -16.81
CA ASN A 88 20.15 -3.58 -17.72
C ASN A 88 21.47 -3.78 -17.16
N GLN A 89 21.48 -4.22 -16.03
CA GLN A 89 22.75 -4.28 -15.44
C GLN A 89 23.01 -5.59 -14.92
#